data_a202c0f9da79eebdd7247a118b3f1664
#
_entry.id   a202c0f9da79eebdd7247a118b3f1664
#
_cell.length_a   1.000
_cell.length_b   1.000
_cell.length_c   1.000
_cell.angle_alpha   90.00
_cell.angle_beta   90.00
_cell.angle_gamma   90.00
#
_symmetry.space_group_name_H-M   'P 1'
#
loop_
_entity.id
_entity.type
_entity.pdbx_description
1 polymer ?
#
loop_
_entity_poly.entity_id
_entity_poly.type
_entity_poly.pdbx_seq_one_letter_code
_entity_poly.pdbx_strand_id
1 'polypeptide(L)' 'METSPLDPSLPGVRLLQSWIREQLPLSIGVVGQEPIEGRLFWQDPEFLAIERVGTSRPVLINRRQISVIRSLG' A
#
# COMPACT_ATOMS: atom_id res chain seq x y z
N MET A 1 2.62 -21.34 16.38
CA MET A 1 3.16 -19.98 16.32
C MET A 1 2.37 -19.18 15.29
N GLU A 2 1.84 -18.06 15.73
CA GLU A 2 1.04 -17.24 14.83
C GLU A 2 1.93 -16.42 13.89
N THR A 3 1.56 -16.39 12.62
CA THR A 3 2.26 -15.57 11.64
C THR A 3 1.67 -14.17 11.67
N SER A 4 2.53 -13.17 11.86
CA SER A 4 2.10 -11.78 11.79
C SER A 4 1.54 -11.45 10.41
N PRO A 5 0.45 -10.67 10.30
CA PRO A 5 -0.03 -10.22 8.98
C PRO A 5 1.02 -9.44 8.19
N LEU A 6 2.02 -8.88 8.88
CA LEU A 6 3.11 -8.16 8.23
C LEU A 6 4.43 -8.88 8.34
N ASP A 7 4.39 -10.20 8.41
CA ASP A 7 5.61 -11.00 8.45
C ASP A 7 6.39 -10.80 7.15
N PRO A 8 7.65 -10.30 7.22
CA PRO A 8 8.43 -10.05 6.01
C PRO A 8 8.81 -11.30 5.23
N SER A 9 8.58 -12.49 5.77
CA SER A 9 8.78 -13.72 5.02
C SER A 9 7.67 -13.94 3.99
N LEU A 10 6.53 -13.26 4.11
CA LEU A 10 5.43 -13.37 3.16
C LEU A 10 5.77 -12.56 1.90
N PRO A 11 5.63 -13.18 0.70
CA PRO A 11 6.02 -12.50 -0.55
C PRO A 11 5.33 -11.16 -0.77
N GLY A 12 4.04 -11.07 -0.46
CA GLY A 12 3.31 -9.81 -0.64
C GLY A 12 3.82 -8.70 0.26
N VAL A 13 4.10 -9.03 1.52
CA VAL A 13 4.64 -8.05 2.46
C VAL A 13 6.03 -7.60 2.02
N ARG A 14 6.86 -8.55 1.61
CA ARG A 14 8.22 -8.24 1.16
C ARG A 14 8.20 -7.32 -0.05
N LEU A 15 7.31 -7.58 -1.00
CA LEU A 15 7.21 -6.75 -2.19
C LEU A 15 6.76 -5.34 -1.85
N LEU A 16 5.73 -5.20 -1.02
CA LEU A 16 5.27 -3.88 -0.60
C LEU A 16 6.34 -3.12 0.16
N GLN A 17 7.11 -3.79 1.01
CA GLN A 17 8.21 -3.15 1.73
C GLN A 17 9.30 -2.64 0.77
N SER A 18 9.58 -3.39 -0.29
CA SER A 18 10.55 -2.93 -1.29
C SER A 18 10.02 -1.69 -2.03
N TRP A 19 8.73 -1.67 -2.35
CA TRP A 19 8.12 -0.52 -3.01
C TRP A 19 8.13 0.73 -2.11
N ILE A 20 7.99 0.53 -0.79
CA ILE A 20 8.13 1.63 0.16
C ILE A 20 9.55 2.20 0.11
N ARG A 21 10.55 1.33 0.16
CA ARG A 21 11.95 1.77 0.12
C ARG A 21 12.30 2.46 -1.18
N GLU A 22 11.77 1.97 -2.29
CA GLU A 22 12.05 2.51 -3.61
C GLU A 22 11.18 3.72 -3.94
N GLN A 23 10.17 4.00 -3.12
CA GLN A 23 9.24 5.10 -3.33
C GLN A 23 8.59 5.05 -4.71
N LEU A 24 8.24 3.85 -5.16
CA LEU A 24 7.62 3.67 -6.46
C LEU A 24 6.18 4.18 -6.45
N PRO A 25 5.75 4.84 -7.53
CA PRO A 25 4.34 5.20 -7.65
C PRO A 25 3.50 3.96 -7.87
N LEU A 26 2.39 3.89 -7.17
CA LEU A 26 1.47 2.75 -7.20
C LEU A 26 0.08 3.19 -7.59
N SER A 27 -0.67 2.27 -8.18
CA SER A 27 -2.11 2.41 -8.37
C SER A 27 -2.79 1.37 -7.48
N ILE A 28 -3.68 1.83 -6.61
CA ILE A 28 -4.36 0.97 -5.65
C ILE A 28 -5.84 0.96 -5.97
N GLY A 29 -6.33 -0.20 -6.38
CA GLY A 29 -7.75 -0.39 -6.64
C GLY A 29 -8.50 -0.58 -5.34
N VAL A 30 -9.49 0.27 -5.10
CA VAL A 30 -10.30 0.24 -3.90
C VAL A 30 -11.72 -0.11 -4.29
N VAL A 31 -12.34 -1.03 -3.56
CA VAL A 31 -13.69 -1.48 -3.86
C VAL A 31 -14.66 -0.30 -3.83
N GLY A 32 -15.43 -0.15 -4.92
CA GLY A 32 -16.45 0.88 -5.01
C GLY A 32 -15.96 2.29 -5.29
N GLN A 33 -14.68 2.46 -5.59
CA GLN A 33 -14.09 3.78 -5.84
C GLN A 33 -13.15 3.74 -7.03
N GLU A 34 -12.80 4.94 -7.51
CA GLU A 34 -11.73 5.07 -8.48
C GLU A 34 -10.40 4.66 -7.85
N PRO A 35 -9.48 4.10 -8.63
CA PRO A 35 -8.15 3.77 -8.11
C PRO A 35 -7.44 5.00 -7.54
N ILE A 36 -6.68 4.78 -6.50
CA ILE A 36 -5.91 5.83 -5.85
C ILE A 36 -4.45 5.67 -6.24
N GLU A 37 -3.85 6.72 -6.79
CA GLU A 37 -2.45 6.70 -7.21
C GLU A 37 -1.61 7.50 -6.24
N GLY A 38 -0.43 6.98 -5.93
CA GLY A 38 0.51 7.63 -5.03
C GLY A 38 1.61 6.67 -4.63
N ARG A 39 2.42 7.12 -3.69
CA ARG A 39 3.52 6.31 -3.18
C ARG A 39 3.14 5.75 -1.83
N LEU A 40 3.46 4.47 -1.62
CA LEU A 40 3.21 3.84 -0.34
C LEU A 40 4.24 4.34 0.66
N PHE A 41 3.76 4.99 1.71
CA PHE A 41 4.61 5.59 2.72
C PHE A 41 4.90 4.63 3.87
N TRP A 42 3.86 3.98 4.38
CA TRP A 42 3.99 2.92 5.37
C TRP A 42 2.76 2.01 5.30
N GLN A 43 2.87 0.87 5.96
CA GLN A 43 1.76 -0.07 6.05
C GLN A 43 1.70 -0.65 7.46
N ASP A 44 0.49 -1.00 7.87
CA ASP A 44 0.27 -1.76 9.10
C ASP A 44 -0.81 -2.81 8.83
N PRO A 45 -1.19 -3.64 9.83
CA PRO A 45 -2.16 -4.70 9.58
C PRO A 45 -3.53 -4.23 9.11
N GLU A 46 -3.90 -2.98 9.35
CA GLU A 46 -5.22 -2.46 8.98
C GLU A 46 -5.20 -1.46 7.85
N PHE A 47 -4.10 -0.71 7.68
CA PHE A 47 -4.07 0.40 6.72
C PHE A 47 -2.83 0.41 5.87
N LEU A 48 -2.97 1.01 4.69
CA LEU A 48 -1.85 1.47 3.88
C LEU A 48 -1.92 2.99 3.83
N ALA A 49 -0.77 3.65 4.03
CA ALA A 49 -0.69 5.10 3.95
C ALA A 49 -0.10 5.48 2.61
N ILE A 50 -0.88 6.21 1.82
CA ILE A 50 -0.49 6.61 0.48
C ILE A 50 -0.26 8.11 0.46
N GLU A 51 0.89 8.52 -0.06
CA GLU A 51 1.20 9.92 -0.27
C GLU A 51 0.88 10.27 -1.72
N ARG A 52 -0.11 11.14 -1.91
CA ARG A 52 -0.51 11.58 -3.24
C ARG A 52 0.26 12.83 -3.62
N VAL A 53 0.51 12.97 -4.92
CA VAL A 53 1.18 14.15 -5.45
C VAL A 53 0.34 15.39 -5.14
N GLY A 54 1.00 16.42 -4.59
CA GLY A 54 0.33 17.69 -4.31
C GLY A 54 -0.37 17.78 -2.97
N THR A 55 -0.29 16.72 -2.15
CA THR A 55 -0.88 16.75 -0.81
C THR A 55 0.21 16.52 0.23
N SER A 56 0.06 17.17 1.39
CA SER A 56 1.02 17.03 2.48
C SER A 56 0.61 15.97 3.49
N ARG A 57 -0.60 15.44 3.38
CA ARG A 57 -1.12 14.45 4.32
C ARG A 57 -1.36 13.13 3.62
N PRO A 58 -0.97 12.01 4.25
CA PRO A 58 -1.23 10.71 3.66
C PRO A 58 -2.70 10.36 3.66
N VAL A 59 -3.11 9.58 2.66
CA VAL A 59 -4.45 8.99 2.62
C VAL A 59 -4.33 7.58 3.18
N LEU A 60 -5.16 7.26 4.16
CA LEU A 60 -5.18 5.92 4.75
C LEU A 60 -6.22 5.08 4.04
N ILE A 61 -5.80 3.93 3.55
CA ILE A 61 -6.68 3.00 2.87
C ILE A 61 -6.77 1.73 3.70
N ASN A 62 -8.00 1.33 4.05
CA ASN A 62 -8.22 0.09 4.77
C ASN A 62 -7.85 -1.09 3.87
N ARG A 63 -7.00 -2.00 4.37
CA ARG A 63 -6.55 -3.16 3.60
C ARG A 63 -7.70 -4.00 3.06
N ARG A 64 -8.79 -4.09 3.80
CA ARG A 64 -9.93 -4.92 3.41
C ARG A 64 -10.69 -4.37 2.21
N GLN A 65 -10.47 -3.10 1.88
CA GLN A 65 -11.12 -2.45 0.74
C GLN A 65 -10.25 -2.47 -0.50
N ILE A 66 -9.05 -3.03 -0.42
CA ILE A 66 -8.12 -3.05 -1.55
C ILE A 66 -8.37 -4.30 -2.37
N SER A 67 -8.57 -4.12 -3.66
CA SER A 67 -8.74 -5.23 -4.60
C SER A 67 -7.46 -5.56 -5.35
N VAL A 68 -6.69 -4.55 -5.74
CA VAL A 68 -5.47 -4.75 -6.52
C VAL A 68 -4.48 -3.62 -6.25
N ILE A 69 -3.21 -3.96 -6.22
CA ILE A 69 -2.13 -2.97 -6.11
C ILE A 69 -1.16 -3.26 -7.23
N ARG A 70 -0.83 -2.23 -8.01
CA ARG A 70 0.13 -2.39 -9.09
C ARG A 70 1.13 -1.26 -9.11
N SER A 71 2.34 -1.58 -9.53
CA SER A 71 3.41 -0.61 -9.69
C SER A 71 3.22 0.14 -11.00
N LEU A 72 3.40 1.45 -10.96
CA LEU A 72 3.32 2.30 -12.15
C LEU A 72 4.70 2.63 -12.70
N GLY A 73 5.74 2.30 -11.95
CA GLY A 73 7.11 2.59 -12.35
C GLY A 73 7.89 1.43 -12.86
#